data_4f15a884dcde2dd335299545acedf94f
#
_entry.id   4f15a884dcde2dd335299545acedf94f
#
_cell.length_a   1.000
_cell.length_b   1.000
_cell.length_c   1.000
_cell.angle_alpha   90.00
_cell.angle_beta   90.00
_cell.angle_gamma   90.00
#
_symmetry.space_group_name_H-M   'P 1'
#
loop_
_entity.id
_entity.type
_entity.pdbx_description
1 polymer ?
#
loop_
_entity_poly.entity_id
_entity_poly.type
_entity_poly.pdbx_seq_one_letter_code
_entity_poly.pdbx_strand_id
1 'polypeptide(L)'
;FNESIAEQLFFVKISLLFIALTYSFLASQIESLESELADLASSEFDRQIKLLTSIKEIGITLATALIVATGGFSYFDNAKQISRFIGICPTYQQSGTSVHIKGGINRNGDVSLRSLLYVASWSALRGNTTCKECYTRLKANGNLPRWLLLLLQTSSSGKHLP
;
A
#
# COMPACT_ATOMS: atom_id res chain seq x y z
N PHE A 1 47.37 20.87 -9.47
CA PHE A 1 46.00 20.76 -10.03
C PHE A 1 45.48 19.34 -9.96
N ASN A 2 46.30 18.34 -10.29
CA ASN A 2 45.90 16.91 -10.25
C ASN A 2 45.72 16.34 -8.83
N GLU A 3 46.51 16.75 -7.85
CA GLU A 3 46.42 16.31 -6.46
C GLU A 3 45.11 16.72 -5.80
N SER A 4 44.66 17.97 -6.02
CA SER A 4 43.41 18.46 -5.47
C SER A 4 42.17 17.69 -6.01
N ILE A 5 42.21 17.28 -7.28
CA ILE A 5 41.14 16.48 -7.89
C ILE A 5 41.15 15.06 -7.31
N ALA A 6 42.32 14.47 -7.08
CA ALA A 6 42.42 13.13 -6.49
C ALA A 6 41.90 13.09 -5.04
N GLU A 7 42.20 14.11 -4.24
CA GLU A 7 41.65 14.24 -2.88
C GLU A 7 40.12 14.39 -2.89
N GLN A 8 39.58 15.23 -3.76
CA GLN A 8 38.11 15.37 -3.87
C GLN A 8 37.44 14.06 -4.28
N LEU A 9 38.01 13.34 -5.24
CA LEU A 9 37.53 12.02 -5.64
C LEU A 9 37.61 10.97 -4.50
N PHE A 10 38.63 11.04 -3.68
CA PHE A 10 38.80 10.20 -2.53
C PHE A 10 37.70 10.45 -1.47
N PHE A 11 37.43 11.71 -1.13
CA PHE A 11 36.37 12.10 -0.21
C PHE A 11 34.98 11.68 -0.72
N VAL A 12 34.71 11.86 -2.01
CA VAL A 12 33.45 11.42 -2.63
C VAL A 12 33.29 9.90 -2.53
N LYS A 13 34.35 9.12 -2.80
CA LYS A 13 34.32 7.66 -2.67
C LYS A 13 34.05 7.20 -1.24
N ILE A 14 34.69 7.80 -0.25
CA ILE A 14 34.45 7.51 1.17
C ILE A 14 33.00 7.84 1.56
N SER A 15 32.50 8.99 1.15
CA SER A 15 31.11 9.40 1.43
C SER A 15 30.10 8.43 0.82
N LEU A 16 30.32 8.00 -0.42
CA LEU A 16 29.47 7.00 -1.09
C LEU A 16 29.53 5.65 -0.39
N LEU A 17 30.72 5.22 0.04
CA LEU A 17 30.87 3.97 0.79
C LEU A 17 30.13 4.02 2.12
N PHE A 18 30.23 5.14 2.84
CA PHE A 18 29.53 5.35 4.10
C PHE A 18 28.00 5.34 3.91
N ILE A 19 27.50 6.01 2.89
CA ILE A 19 26.07 6.00 2.53
C ILE A 19 25.63 4.57 2.18
N ALA A 20 26.40 3.83 1.41
CA ALA A 20 26.07 2.46 1.05
C ALA A 20 26.03 1.51 2.28
N LEU A 21 26.98 1.67 3.20
CA LEU A 21 27.02 0.89 4.45
C LEU A 21 25.84 1.22 5.36
N THR A 22 25.51 2.50 5.54
CA THR A 22 24.36 2.93 6.34
C THR A 22 23.04 2.46 5.72
N TYR A 23 22.92 2.53 4.40
CA TYR A 23 21.76 2.00 3.70
C TYR A 23 21.59 0.49 3.90
N SER A 24 22.66 -0.30 3.72
CA SER A 24 22.60 -1.75 3.89
C SER A 24 22.29 -2.15 5.33
N PHE A 25 22.85 -1.43 6.31
CA PHE A 25 22.52 -1.64 7.72
C PHE A 25 21.04 -1.35 8.02
N LEU A 26 20.52 -0.20 7.59
CA LEU A 26 19.11 0.14 7.79
C LEU A 26 18.18 -0.84 7.07
N ALA A 27 18.52 -1.25 5.85
CA ALA A 27 17.74 -2.25 5.12
C ALA A 27 17.65 -3.58 5.88
N SER A 28 18.76 -4.06 6.45
CA SER A 28 18.77 -5.29 7.24
C SER A 28 17.97 -5.16 8.54
N GLN A 29 17.99 -4.00 9.20
CA GLN A 29 17.16 -3.76 10.39
C GLN A 29 15.67 -3.75 10.06
N ILE A 30 15.28 -3.14 8.94
CA ILE A 30 13.89 -3.13 8.47
C ILE A 30 13.43 -4.56 8.20
N GLU A 31 14.21 -5.36 7.48
CA GLU A 31 13.88 -6.76 7.16
C GLU A 31 13.71 -7.61 8.42
N SER A 32 14.60 -7.44 9.42
CA SER A 32 14.48 -8.12 10.72
C SER A 32 13.20 -7.76 11.44
N LEU A 33 12.85 -6.46 11.51
CA LEU A 33 11.63 -5.99 12.16
C LEU A 33 10.36 -6.44 11.42
N GLU A 34 10.38 -6.43 10.10
CA GLU A 34 9.25 -6.94 9.28
C GLU A 34 9.03 -8.44 9.53
N SER A 35 10.11 -9.23 9.67
CA SER A 35 10.04 -10.66 10.02
C SER A 35 9.42 -10.87 11.40
N GLU A 36 9.91 -10.16 12.42
CA GLU A 36 9.37 -10.24 13.78
C GLU A 36 7.88 -9.85 13.84
N LEU A 37 7.49 -8.79 13.14
CA LEU A 37 6.09 -8.38 13.05
C LEU A 37 5.23 -9.44 12.36
N ALA A 38 5.74 -10.07 11.30
CA ALA A 38 5.02 -11.14 10.61
C ALA A 38 4.83 -12.37 11.50
N ASP A 39 5.84 -12.73 12.29
CA ASP A 39 5.78 -13.86 13.22
C ASP A 39 4.78 -13.60 14.35
N LEU A 40 4.80 -12.41 14.96
CA LEU A 40 3.85 -11.99 15.99
C LEU A 40 2.42 -11.95 15.44
N ALA A 41 2.23 -11.35 14.28
CA ALA A 41 0.91 -11.29 13.66
C ALA A 41 0.39 -12.69 13.29
N SER A 42 1.26 -13.59 12.84
CA SER A 42 0.90 -14.97 12.51
C SER A 42 0.51 -15.78 13.74
N SER A 43 1.06 -15.48 14.91
CA SER A 43 0.69 -16.17 16.16
C SER A 43 -0.70 -15.79 16.66
N GLU A 44 -1.11 -14.54 16.50
CA GLU A 44 -2.40 -14.05 16.99
C GLU A 44 -3.51 -14.07 15.94
N PHE A 45 -3.16 -13.85 14.66
CA PHE A 45 -4.11 -13.65 13.55
C PHE A 45 -3.89 -14.61 12.38
N ASP A 46 -3.49 -15.86 12.66
CA ASP A 46 -3.16 -16.89 11.65
C ASP A 46 -4.26 -17.05 10.58
N ARG A 47 -5.53 -17.10 11.01
CA ARG A 47 -6.66 -17.24 10.10
C ARG A 47 -6.77 -16.04 9.15
N GLN A 48 -6.68 -14.82 9.68
CA GLN A 48 -6.79 -13.58 8.89
C GLN A 48 -5.61 -13.45 7.92
N ILE A 49 -4.40 -13.77 8.37
CA ILE A 49 -3.22 -13.76 7.51
C ILE A 49 -3.36 -14.76 6.36
N LYS A 50 -3.78 -16.00 6.64
CA LYS A 50 -4.01 -17.01 5.61
C LYS A 50 -5.09 -16.58 4.61
N LEU A 51 -6.16 -15.95 5.06
CA LEU A 51 -7.20 -15.41 4.20
C LEU A 51 -6.68 -14.27 3.31
N LEU A 52 -5.92 -13.34 3.86
CA LEU A 52 -5.36 -12.22 3.09
C LEU A 52 -4.30 -12.70 2.08
N THR A 53 -3.39 -13.57 2.49
CA THR A 53 -2.32 -14.10 1.64
C THR A 53 -2.82 -15.11 0.60
N SER A 54 -4.04 -15.64 0.73
CA SER A 54 -4.70 -16.42 -0.33
C SER A 54 -4.97 -15.58 -1.59
N ILE A 55 -5.04 -14.26 -1.44
CA ILE A 55 -5.09 -13.33 -2.56
C ILE A 55 -3.66 -13.15 -3.08
N LYS A 56 -3.38 -13.66 -4.27
CA LYS A 56 -2.06 -13.79 -4.88
C LYS A 56 -1.19 -12.52 -4.82
N GLU A 57 -1.82 -11.35 -4.80
CA GLU A 57 -1.16 -10.05 -4.84
C GLU A 57 -0.94 -9.43 -3.44
N ILE A 58 -1.45 -10.06 -2.40
CA ILE A 58 -1.26 -9.63 -1.02
C ILE A 58 -0.14 -10.45 -0.40
N GLY A 59 1.04 -9.83 -0.27
CA GLY A 59 2.16 -10.41 0.46
C GLY A 59 1.99 -10.31 1.97
N ILE A 60 2.85 -11.02 2.70
CA ILE A 60 2.84 -11.05 4.18
C ILE A 60 2.96 -9.65 4.78
N THR A 61 3.83 -8.80 4.26
CA THR A 61 4.04 -7.42 4.73
C THR A 61 2.76 -6.58 4.66
N LEU A 62 2.03 -6.65 3.53
CA LEU A 62 0.76 -5.94 3.40
C LEU A 62 -0.31 -6.53 4.30
N ALA A 63 -0.40 -7.87 4.40
CA ALA A 63 -1.36 -8.55 5.26
C ALA A 63 -1.14 -8.17 6.73
N THR A 64 0.10 -8.20 7.20
CA THR A 64 0.48 -7.80 8.56
C THR A 64 0.16 -6.33 8.82
N ALA A 65 0.52 -5.43 7.90
CA ALA A 65 0.22 -4.00 8.03
C ALA A 65 -1.29 -3.73 8.13
N LEU A 66 -2.11 -4.43 7.33
CA LEU A 66 -3.56 -4.32 7.39
C LEU A 66 -4.12 -4.82 8.72
N ILE A 67 -3.66 -5.96 9.21
CA ILE A 67 -4.10 -6.55 10.47
C ILE A 67 -3.75 -5.65 11.64
N VAL A 68 -2.52 -5.17 11.72
CA VAL A 68 -2.06 -4.27 12.79
C VAL A 68 -2.87 -2.98 12.79
N ALA A 69 -3.04 -2.34 11.64
CA ALA A 69 -3.75 -1.07 11.53
C ALA A 69 -5.26 -1.19 11.81
N THR A 70 -5.86 -2.36 11.56
CA THR A 70 -7.30 -2.58 11.72
C THR A 70 -7.66 -3.35 13.00
N GLY A 71 -6.67 -3.74 13.81
CA GLY A 71 -6.88 -4.60 14.98
C GLY A 71 -7.51 -5.94 14.60
N GLY A 72 -7.00 -6.60 13.55
CA GLY A 72 -7.55 -7.87 13.05
C GLY A 72 -8.94 -7.74 12.43
N PHE A 73 -9.30 -6.55 11.95
CA PHE A 73 -10.62 -6.18 11.41
C PHE A 73 -11.77 -6.14 12.42
N SER A 74 -11.49 -6.28 13.73
CA SER A 74 -12.49 -6.33 14.78
C SER A 74 -13.29 -5.03 14.96
N TYR A 75 -12.78 -3.90 14.48
CA TYR A 75 -13.42 -2.59 14.58
C TYR A 75 -14.30 -2.21 13.38
N PHE A 76 -14.44 -3.10 12.40
CA PHE A 76 -15.10 -2.78 11.13
C PHE A 76 -16.14 -3.83 10.77
N ASP A 77 -17.38 -3.38 10.55
CA ASP A 77 -18.49 -4.25 10.13
C ASP A 77 -18.52 -4.48 8.62
N ASN A 78 -17.88 -3.63 7.85
CA ASN A 78 -17.91 -3.72 6.38
C ASN A 78 -16.72 -3.05 5.69
N ALA A 79 -16.48 -3.46 4.45
CA ALA A 79 -15.39 -2.95 3.62
C ALA A 79 -15.44 -1.43 3.36
N LYS A 80 -16.62 -0.79 3.43
CA LYS A 80 -16.74 0.66 3.25
C LYS A 80 -16.14 1.42 4.42
N GLN A 81 -16.26 0.91 5.64
CA GLN A 81 -15.64 1.50 6.83
C GLN A 81 -14.12 1.42 6.73
N ILE A 82 -13.58 0.26 6.32
CA ILE A 82 -12.14 0.07 6.09
C ILE A 82 -11.63 1.04 5.00
N SER A 83 -12.37 1.16 3.89
CA SER A 83 -11.99 2.08 2.81
C SER A 83 -11.95 3.53 3.26
N ARG A 84 -12.85 3.94 4.15
CA ARG A 84 -12.83 5.29 4.75
C ARG A 84 -11.68 5.47 5.71
N PHE A 85 -11.40 4.47 6.53
CA PHE A 85 -10.28 4.46 7.48
C PHE A 85 -8.94 4.60 6.77
N ILE A 86 -8.72 3.83 5.72
CA ILE A 86 -7.51 3.92 4.89
C ILE A 86 -7.48 5.23 4.08
N GLY A 87 -8.63 5.86 3.85
CA GLY A 87 -8.73 7.12 3.11
C GLY A 87 -8.67 6.94 1.60
N ILE A 88 -9.18 5.82 1.07
CA ILE A 88 -9.26 5.53 -0.37
C ILE A 88 -10.65 5.85 -0.96
N CYS A 89 -11.61 6.24 -0.12
CA CYS A 89 -12.93 6.67 -0.59
C CYS A 89 -12.86 8.04 -1.27
N PRO A 90 -13.59 8.22 -2.38
CA PRO A 90 -13.74 9.55 -2.98
C PRO A 90 -14.52 10.47 -2.03
N THR A 91 -14.08 11.71 -1.92
CA THR A 91 -14.84 12.74 -1.23
C THR A 91 -15.90 13.30 -2.17
N TYR A 92 -17.15 13.25 -1.75
CA TYR A 92 -18.25 13.95 -2.43
C TYR A 92 -18.59 15.17 -1.59
N GLN A 93 -18.45 16.35 -2.16
CA GLN A 93 -19.03 17.56 -1.60
C GLN A 93 -20.32 17.87 -2.37
N GLN A 94 -21.43 17.61 -1.72
CA GLN A 94 -22.75 18.06 -2.20
C GLN A 94 -23.21 19.19 -1.28
N SER A 95 -23.34 20.38 -1.83
CA SER A 95 -23.94 21.51 -1.15
C SER A 95 -25.11 22.01 -2.01
N GLY A 96 -26.33 21.71 -1.58
CA GLY A 96 -27.55 22.05 -2.31
C GLY A 96 -27.72 21.28 -3.62
N THR A 97 -28.63 21.77 -4.46
CA THR A 97 -29.00 21.15 -5.76
C THR A 97 -28.04 21.45 -6.90
N SER A 98 -27.11 22.40 -6.74
CA SER A 98 -26.33 22.97 -7.86
C SER A 98 -24.82 22.70 -7.81
N VAL A 99 -24.27 22.19 -6.69
CA VAL A 99 -22.81 21.97 -6.57
C VAL A 99 -22.51 20.49 -6.44
N HIS A 100 -22.11 19.87 -7.54
CA HIS A 100 -21.58 18.50 -7.60
C HIS A 100 -20.08 18.54 -7.87
N ILE A 101 -19.26 18.71 -6.83
CA ILE A 101 -17.82 18.62 -6.98
C ILE A 101 -17.40 17.17 -6.72
N LYS A 102 -16.92 16.50 -7.77
CA LYS A 102 -16.22 15.23 -7.62
C LYS A 102 -14.87 15.53 -6.97
N GLY A 103 -14.78 15.30 -5.66
CA GLY A 103 -13.53 15.43 -4.91
C GLY A 103 -12.56 14.31 -5.23
N GLY A 104 -11.28 14.55 -4.91
CA GLY A 104 -10.25 13.51 -4.94
C GLY A 104 -10.41 12.50 -3.79
N ILE A 105 -9.38 11.70 -3.56
CA ILE A 105 -9.31 10.77 -2.43
C ILE A 105 -9.32 11.56 -1.11
N ASN A 106 -10.04 11.04 -0.12
CA ASN A 106 -9.96 11.56 1.24
C ASN A 106 -8.54 11.29 1.80
N ARG A 107 -7.76 12.37 2.02
CA ARG A 107 -6.38 12.25 2.50
C ARG A 107 -6.25 12.04 4.01
N ASN A 108 -7.34 11.98 4.75
CA ASN A 108 -7.36 11.85 6.21
C ASN A 108 -7.03 10.43 6.73
N GLY A 109 -6.82 9.45 5.84
CA GLY A 109 -6.48 8.09 6.24
C GLY A 109 -4.97 7.83 6.31
N ASP A 110 -4.60 6.60 6.67
CA ASP A 110 -3.22 6.15 6.79
C ASP A 110 -2.47 6.20 5.44
N VAL A 111 -1.40 7.00 5.40
CA VAL A 111 -0.57 7.19 4.19
C VAL A 111 0.23 5.94 3.88
N SER A 112 0.74 5.25 4.91
CA SER A 112 1.58 4.05 4.75
C SER A 112 0.77 2.90 4.15
N LEU A 113 -0.43 2.65 4.68
CA LEU A 113 -1.34 1.65 4.12
C LEU A 113 -1.75 1.97 2.68
N ARG A 114 -2.02 3.25 2.37
CA ARG A 114 -2.31 3.63 0.98
C ARG A 114 -1.16 3.35 0.04
N SER A 115 0.07 3.59 0.48
CA SER A 115 1.28 3.34 -0.34
C SER A 115 1.46 1.84 -0.60
N LEU A 116 1.31 0.99 0.42
CA LEU A 116 1.37 -0.46 0.30
C LEU A 116 0.28 -1.00 -0.63
N LEU A 117 -0.96 -0.55 -0.45
CA LEU A 117 -2.08 -0.92 -1.32
C LEU A 117 -1.88 -0.47 -2.76
N TYR A 118 -1.27 0.69 -2.98
CA TYR A 118 -0.95 1.17 -4.32
C TYR A 118 0.06 0.26 -5.02
N VAL A 119 1.13 -0.13 -4.34
CA VAL A 119 2.13 -1.07 -4.90
C VAL A 119 1.49 -2.43 -5.18
N ALA A 120 0.70 -2.97 -4.26
CA ALA A 120 0.01 -4.25 -4.45
C ALA A 120 -1.00 -4.19 -5.60
N SER A 121 -1.69 -3.06 -5.83
CA SER A 121 -2.61 -2.93 -6.97
C SER A 121 -1.91 -2.95 -8.33
N TRP A 122 -0.69 -2.48 -8.45
CA TRP A 122 0.12 -2.65 -9.66
C TRP A 122 0.49 -4.12 -9.90
N SER A 123 0.77 -4.88 -8.86
CA SER A 123 0.97 -6.32 -8.96
C SER A 123 -0.30 -7.03 -9.40
N ALA A 124 -1.46 -6.65 -8.82
CA ALA A 124 -2.76 -7.20 -9.17
C ALA A 124 -3.14 -7.01 -10.64
N LEU A 125 -2.82 -5.87 -11.22
CA LEU A 125 -3.06 -5.62 -12.65
C LEU A 125 -2.27 -6.54 -13.57
N ARG A 126 -1.13 -7.06 -13.12
CA ARG A 126 -0.30 -7.98 -13.90
C ARG A 126 -0.72 -9.44 -13.72
N GLY A 127 -1.13 -9.80 -12.52
CA GLY A 127 -1.38 -11.20 -12.13
C GLY A 127 -2.85 -11.63 -12.09
N ASN A 128 -3.80 -10.67 -12.01
CA ASN A 128 -5.21 -10.97 -11.81
C ASN A 128 -6.06 -10.47 -12.99
N THR A 129 -6.68 -11.40 -13.71
CA THR A 129 -7.51 -11.10 -14.90
C THR A 129 -8.71 -10.23 -14.56
N THR A 130 -9.39 -10.49 -13.45
CA THR A 130 -10.57 -9.72 -12.99
C THR A 130 -10.19 -8.26 -12.69
N CYS A 131 -9.04 -8.04 -12.04
CA CYS A 131 -8.52 -6.69 -11.78
C CYS A 131 -8.18 -5.97 -13.08
N LYS A 132 -7.57 -6.68 -14.04
CA LYS A 132 -7.22 -6.15 -15.36
C LYS A 132 -8.46 -5.76 -16.16
N GLU A 133 -9.47 -6.60 -16.19
CA GLU A 133 -10.74 -6.33 -16.88
C GLU A 133 -11.45 -5.12 -16.28
N CYS A 134 -11.53 -5.06 -14.95
CA CYS A 134 -12.12 -3.92 -14.26
C CYS A 134 -11.36 -2.63 -14.58
N TYR A 135 -10.03 -2.66 -14.54
CA TYR A 135 -9.18 -1.52 -14.92
C TYR A 135 -9.43 -1.08 -16.38
N THR A 136 -9.48 -2.02 -17.32
CA THR A 136 -9.71 -1.73 -18.74
C THR A 136 -11.08 -1.09 -18.97
N ARG A 137 -12.12 -1.62 -18.32
CA ARG A 137 -13.47 -1.04 -18.36
C ARG A 137 -13.53 0.39 -17.84
N LEU A 138 -12.84 0.65 -16.74
CA LEU A 138 -12.81 1.97 -16.12
C LEU A 138 -11.98 2.95 -16.96
N LYS A 139 -10.93 2.47 -17.62
CA LYS A 139 -10.13 3.22 -18.58
C LYS A 139 -10.96 3.64 -19.79
N ALA A 140 -11.74 2.74 -20.35
CA ALA A 140 -12.61 3.00 -21.48
C ALA A 140 -13.66 4.08 -21.19
N ASN A 141 -14.13 4.16 -19.94
CA ASN A 141 -15.10 5.17 -19.49
C ASN A 141 -14.48 6.53 -19.12
N GLY A 142 -13.21 6.78 -19.48
CA GLY A 142 -12.53 8.05 -19.19
C GLY A 142 -12.24 8.33 -17.72
N ASN A 143 -12.54 7.39 -16.83
CA ASN A 143 -12.36 7.51 -15.39
C ASN A 143 -11.03 6.90 -14.97
N LEU A 144 -9.93 7.58 -15.24
CA LEU A 144 -8.58 7.13 -14.85
C LEU A 144 -7.92 8.06 -13.83
N PRO A 145 -8.33 8.03 -12.57
CA PRO A 145 -7.45 8.51 -11.53
C PRO A 145 -6.71 7.33 -10.88
N ARG A 146 -5.50 7.59 -10.41
CA ARG A 146 -4.64 6.63 -9.69
C ARG A 146 -5.32 5.95 -8.48
N TRP A 147 -6.33 6.58 -7.88
CA TRP A 147 -7.13 6.02 -6.76
C TRP A 147 -8.01 4.82 -7.16
N LEU A 148 -8.27 4.66 -8.45
CA LEU A 148 -9.08 3.56 -8.96
C LEU A 148 -8.43 2.20 -8.80
N LEU A 149 -7.11 2.14 -8.90
CA LEU A 149 -6.32 0.95 -8.60
C LEU A 149 -6.54 0.47 -7.16
N LEU A 150 -6.70 1.39 -6.22
CA LEU A 150 -6.98 1.10 -4.82
C LEU A 150 -8.40 0.57 -4.60
N LEU A 151 -9.39 1.09 -5.36
CA LEU A 151 -10.77 0.58 -5.31
C LEU A 151 -10.89 -0.85 -5.83
N LEU A 152 -10.07 -1.26 -6.78
CA LEU A 152 -10.04 -2.62 -7.29
C LEU A 152 -9.66 -3.64 -6.21
N GLN A 153 -8.75 -3.30 -5.33
CA GLN A 153 -8.37 -4.16 -4.21
C GLN A 153 -9.48 -4.30 -3.17
N THR A 154 -10.19 -3.22 -2.83
CA THR A 154 -11.32 -3.29 -1.89
C THR A 154 -12.49 -4.10 -2.44
N SER A 155 -12.71 -4.06 -3.76
CA SER A 155 -13.71 -4.88 -4.43
C SER A 155 -13.35 -6.38 -4.43
N SER A 156 -12.08 -6.71 -4.56
CA SER A 156 -11.58 -8.09 -4.47
C SER A 156 -11.65 -8.61 -3.04
N SER A 157 -11.29 -7.80 -2.05
CA SER A 157 -11.36 -8.16 -0.63
C SER A 157 -12.78 -8.33 -0.10
N GLY A 158 -13.77 -7.64 -0.69
CA GLY A 158 -15.17 -7.71 -0.28
C GLY A 158 -15.87 -9.05 -0.54
N LYS A 159 -15.23 -9.95 -1.31
CA LYS A 159 -15.76 -11.32 -1.52
C LYS A 159 -15.26 -12.35 -0.50
N HIS A 160 -14.31 -11.98 0.36
CA HIS A 160 -13.68 -12.91 1.31
C HIS A 160 -13.61 -12.40 2.76
N LEU A 161 -14.30 -11.31 3.08
CA LEU A 161 -14.50 -10.97 4.49
C LEU A 161 -15.64 -11.84 5.04
N PRO A 162 -15.40 -12.51 6.18
CA PRO A 162 -16.41 -13.36 6.83
C PRO A 162 -17.64 -12.60 7.25
#